data_35706b36875c8db0b2f96e9bf5e930df
#
_entry.id   35706b36875c8db0b2f96e9bf5e930df
#
_cell.length_a   1.000
_cell.length_b   1.000
_cell.length_c   1.000
_cell.angle_alpha   90.00
_cell.angle_beta   90.00
_cell.angle_gamma   90.00
#
_symmetry.space_group_name_H-M   'P 1'
#
loop_
_entity.id
_entity.type
_entity.pdbx_description
1 polymer ?
#
loop_
_entity_poly.entity_id
_entity_poly.type
_entity_poly.pdbx_seq_one_letter_code
_entity_poly.pdbx_strand_id
1 'polypeptide(L)'
;MSWFRNFIHLVKQSPPQRKPAALLAHSPPSLTLLLRHFSSTQIQSNHPGSRPTKGDEKPRVVVLGTGWAGCRLMKDIDTNIYDIVCISPRNHMVFTPLLASTCVGTLEFRSVAEPIGRIQPAISREPGSFFFLANCMGVDFQNHQVHCQTVTEGVNTLEPWNFKVAYDKLVIASGAEASTFGIKGAREYATFLREVYHAQEIRRKLLLNLMLSDVPGMTLTEEEKRRLLHCVVVGGGPTGVEFSGELSDFIKKDVQQRYSHVKDYIHVTLVEANEILSSFDDRLRVYAIKQLTKSGVNFVRGIVKDVQPEKIILNDGTDIPYGVLVWSTGVGPSSFVKSLEVPKAGGRIGIDEWLRVPSVQDVFAIGDCSGFLESTGKTVLPALAQVAERQGKYLAQVLNNVGKSGGGRANSATGLDLGEAFVYKHLGSMATIGRYKALVDLRQSKEAKGVSMAGFSSFFIWRSAYLTRVISWRNRFYVFINWVTTLVFGRDISRI
;
A
#
# COMPACT_ATOMS: atom_id res chain seq x y z
N MET A 1 -5.95 9.43 50.15
CA MET A 1 -7.18 10.07 49.61
C MET A 1 -7.04 11.59 49.36
N SER A 2 -5.88 12.10 49.03
CA SER A 2 -5.67 13.54 48.75
C SER A 2 -5.43 13.83 47.24
N TRP A 3 -5.28 12.82 46.41
CA TRP A 3 -4.99 12.96 44.96
C TRP A 3 -6.23 13.20 44.10
N PHE A 4 -7.42 12.89 44.58
CA PHE A 4 -8.68 12.99 43.83
C PHE A 4 -9.35 14.37 43.88
N ARG A 5 -8.93 15.29 44.77
CA ARG A 5 -9.53 16.63 44.89
C ARG A 5 -8.95 17.69 43.93
N ASN A 6 -7.76 17.48 43.40
CA ASN A 6 -7.13 18.48 42.51
C ASN A 6 -7.45 18.31 41.01
N PHE A 7 -8.16 17.21 40.62
CA PHE A 7 -8.50 16.96 39.21
C PHE A 7 -9.80 17.65 38.76
N ILE A 8 -10.65 18.05 39.69
CA ILE A 8 -12.00 18.62 39.36
C ILE A 8 -11.96 20.14 39.10
N HIS A 9 -10.88 20.84 39.41
CA HIS A 9 -10.79 22.30 39.21
C HIS A 9 -10.25 22.71 37.83
N LEU A 10 -9.77 21.80 37.00
CA LEU A 10 -9.17 22.10 35.69
C LEU A 10 -10.12 21.91 34.51
N VAL A 11 -11.35 21.48 34.71
CA VAL A 11 -12.32 21.13 33.61
C VAL A 11 -13.39 22.24 33.40
N LYS A 12 -13.27 23.41 34.03
CA LYS A 12 -14.23 24.53 33.83
C LYS A 12 -13.62 25.74 33.16
N GLN A 13 -13.01 25.57 31.99
CA GLN A 13 -12.80 26.68 31.04
C GLN A 13 -13.14 26.18 29.64
N SER A 14 -14.29 26.62 29.15
CA SER A 14 -14.76 26.42 27.79
C SER A 14 -13.87 27.18 26.81
N PRO A 15 -13.35 26.57 25.75
CA PRO A 15 -12.65 27.32 24.70
C PRO A 15 -13.64 28.09 23.82
N PRO A 16 -13.24 29.27 23.27
CA PRO A 16 -14.08 30.11 22.45
C PRO A 16 -14.44 29.41 21.12
N GLN A 17 -15.70 29.58 20.73
CA GLN A 17 -16.24 29.14 19.45
C GLN A 17 -15.47 29.78 18.29
N ARG A 18 -14.75 28.96 17.50
CA ARG A 18 -14.21 29.37 16.21
C ARG A 18 -15.26 29.14 15.12
N LYS A 19 -15.59 30.24 14.41
CA LYS A 19 -16.39 30.21 13.17
C LYS A 19 -15.69 29.32 12.12
N PRO A 20 -16.44 28.62 11.28
CA PRO A 20 -15.83 27.82 10.20
C PRO A 20 -15.19 28.76 9.17
N ALA A 21 -13.90 28.56 8.95
CA ALA A 21 -13.18 29.22 7.86
C ALA A 21 -13.62 28.59 6.52
N ALA A 22 -14.00 29.41 5.58
CA ALA A 22 -14.34 29.00 4.21
C ALA A 22 -13.15 28.27 3.57
N LEU A 23 -13.39 27.04 3.12
CA LEU A 23 -12.46 26.27 2.28
C LEU A 23 -12.36 26.97 0.91
N LEU A 24 -11.27 27.72 0.72
CA LEU A 24 -10.86 28.16 -0.61
C LEU A 24 -10.31 26.94 -1.36
N ALA A 25 -10.97 26.59 -2.46
CA ALA A 25 -10.52 25.59 -3.40
C ALA A 25 -9.17 26.03 -3.99
N HIS A 26 -8.08 25.38 -3.58
CA HIS A 26 -6.78 25.58 -4.21
C HIS A 26 -6.64 24.61 -5.38
N SER A 27 -6.56 25.16 -6.59
CA SER A 27 -6.06 24.49 -7.77
C SER A 27 -4.63 23.98 -7.50
N PRO A 28 -4.20 22.80 -7.99
CA PRO A 28 -2.84 22.35 -7.78
C PRO A 28 -1.86 23.34 -8.44
N PRO A 29 -0.80 23.76 -7.73
CA PRO A 29 0.19 24.68 -8.28
C PRO A 29 0.89 24.04 -9.49
N SER A 30 1.10 24.82 -10.54
CA SER A 30 1.84 24.42 -11.73
C SER A 30 3.28 24.02 -11.35
N LEU A 31 3.85 23.04 -12.07
CA LEU A 31 5.22 22.51 -11.85
C LEU A 31 6.29 23.61 -11.72
N THR A 32 6.11 24.73 -12.44
CA THR A 32 6.99 25.88 -12.41
C THR A 32 6.99 26.62 -11.06
N LEU A 33 5.90 26.56 -10.29
CA LEU A 33 5.80 27.12 -8.94
C LEU A 33 6.49 26.21 -7.91
N LEU A 34 6.44 24.88 -8.08
CA LEU A 34 7.14 23.94 -7.22
C LEU A 34 8.67 24.11 -7.33
N LEU A 35 9.19 24.27 -8.54
CA LEU A 35 10.62 24.51 -8.75
C LEU A 35 11.09 25.87 -8.19
N ARG A 36 10.24 26.91 -8.21
CA ARG A 36 10.55 28.22 -7.58
C ARG A 36 10.51 28.17 -6.06
N HIS A 37 9.70 27.32 -5.43
CA HIS A 37 9.69 27.15 -3.97
C HIS A 37 10.96 26.45 -3.44
N PHE A 38 11.61 25.59 -4.25
CA PHE A 38 12.90 25.00 -3.88
C PHE A 38 14.05 26.03 -3.74
N SER A 39 13.91 27.24 -4.29
CA SER A 39 14.97 28.26 -4.25
C SER A 39 14.97 29.12 -2.98
N SER A 40 13.94 29.08 -2.15
CA SER A 40 13.79 29.99 -1.00
C SER A 40 13.76 29.32 0.39
N THR A 41 13.64 27.97 0.46
CA THR A 41 13.69 27.26 1.74
C THR A 41 15.10 26.79 2.02
N GLN A 42 15.60 27.01 3.24
CA GLN A 42 16.96 26.62 3.64
C GLN A 42 17.21 25.14 3.35
N ILE A 43 18.10 24.85 2.38
CA ILE A 43 18.59 23.51 2.10
C ILE A 43 19.66 23.22 3.16
N GLN A 44 19.38 22.31 4.08
CA GLN A 44 20.40 21.84 5.03
C GLN A 44 21.47 21.03 4.27
N SER A 45 22.69 21.59 4.19
CA SER A 45 23.80 21.00 3.42
C SER A 45 24.71 20.05 4.22
N ASN A 46 24.54 19.96 5.56
CA ASN A 46 25.45 19.23 6.44
C ASN A 46 24.83 18.01 7.13
N HIS A 47 24.16 17.12 6.39
CA HIS A 47 23.69 15.84 6.93
C HIS A 47 24.49 14.68 6.30
N PRO A 48 24.51 13.50 6.96
CA PRO A 48 25.07 12.30 6.35
C PRO A 48 24.40 12.01 4.99
N GLY A 49 25.20 11.81 3.96
CA GLY A 49 24.70 11.56 2.62
C GLY A 49 24.53 12.80 1.73
N SER A 50 24.72 14.03 2.23
CA SER A 50 24.59 15.26 1.42
C SER A 50 25.67 15.41 0.33
N ARG A 51 26.82 14.76 0.51
CA ARG A 51 27.94 14.81 -0.42
C ARG A 51 28.16 13.48 -1.16
N PRO A 52 28.78 13.48 -2.35
CA PRO A 52 29.25 12.28 -3.01
C PRO A 52 30.18 11.45 -2.09
N THR A 53 30.22 10.14 -2.27
CA THR A 53 31.12 9.26 -1.53
C THR A 53 32.58 9.46 -2.01
N LYS A 54 33.52 9.36 -1.09
CA LYS A 54 34.96 9.40 -1.43
C LYS A 54 35.43 8.05 -1.93
N GLY A 55 36.65 8.04 -2.53
CA GLY A 55 37.23 6.81 -3.09
C GLY A 55 37.46 5.69 -2.09
N ASP A 56 37.68 6.02 -0.82
CA ASP A 56 37.90 5.13 0.31
C ASP A 56 36.60 4.74 1.04
N GLU A 57 35.48 5.42 0.77
CA GLU A 57 34.17 5.09 1.36
C GLU A 57 33.48 4.00 0.53
N LYS A 58 32.57 3.20 1.13
CA LYS A 58 31.70 2.27 0.39
C LYS A 58 30.80 3.06 -0.58
N PRO A 59 30.53 2.55 -1.79
CA PRO A 59 29.58 3.18 -2.69
C PRO A 59 28.17 3.17 -2.07
N ARG A 60 27.44 4.27 -2.26
CA ARG A 60 26.12 4.48 -1.68
C ARG A 60 25.02 4.06 -2.66
N VAL A 61 24.19 3.11 -2.21
CA VAL A 61 22.96 2.73 -2.91
C VAL A 61 21.78 3.44 -2.23
N VAL A 62 21.17 4.38 -2.96
CA VAL A 62 19.96 5.07 -2.49
C VAL A 62 18.74 4.33 -2.99
N VAL A 63 17.84 3.93 -2.07
CA VAL A 63 16.60 3.20 -2.36
C VAL A 63 15.39 4.08 -2.03
N LEU A 64 14.57 4.38 -3.03
CA LEU A 64 13.35 5.17 -2.88
C LEU A 64 12.15 4.25 -2.66
N GLY A 65 11.71 4.12 -1.40
CA GLY A 65 10.51 3.38 -1.02
C GLY A 65 10.76 2.11 -0.23
N THR A 66 9.88 1.86 0.75
CA THR A 66 9.84 0.69 1.64
C THR A 66 8.72 -0.29 1.26
N GLY A 67 8.43 -0.40 -0.05
CA GLY A 67 7.51 -1.39 -0.60
C GLY A 67 8.16 -2.77 -0.77
N TRP A 68 7.44 -3.70 -1.42
CA TRP A 68 7.90 -5.07 -1.68
C TRP A 68 9.25 -5.15 -2.38
N ALA A 69 9.45 -4.34 -3.42
CA ALA A 69 10.69 -4.35 -4.21
C ALA A 69 11.87 -3.78 -3.42
N GLY A 70 11.71 -2.56 -2.85
CA GLY A 70 12.77 -1.89 -2.10
C GLY A 70 13.20 -2.69 -0.86
N CYS A 71 12.25 -3.21 -0.09
CA CYS A 71 12.55 -4.03 1.08
C CYS A 71 13.23 -5.35 0.72
N ARG A 72 12.84 -5.98 -0.39
CA ARG A 72 13.50 -7.20 -0.84
C ARG A 72 14.92 -6.95 -1.30
N LEU A 73 15.14 -5.89 -2.05
CA LEU A 73 16.48 -5.47 -2.46
C LEU A 73 17.36 -5.18 -1.23
N MET A 74 16.88 -4.33 -0.31
CA MET A 74 17.65 -3.96 0.90
C MET A 74 17.98 -5.16 1.79
N LYS A 75 17.10 -6.16 1.84
CA LYS A 75 17.34 -7.39 2.60
C LYS A 75 18.47 -8.23 2.04
N ASP A 76 18.62 -8.30 0.73
CA ASP A 76 19.52 -9.22 0.04
C ASP A 76 20.82 -8.56 -0.48
N ILE A 77 20.94 -7.23 -0.41
CA ILE A 77 22.13 -6.50 -0.81
C ILE A 77 23.27 -6.70 0.20
N ASP A 78 24.50 -6.80 -0.29
CA ASP A 78 25.70 -7.02 0.54
C ASP A 78 26.20 -5.67 1.11
N THR A 79 25.98 -5.48 2.42
CA THR A 79 26.38 -4.27 3.15
C THR A 79 27.88 -4.20 3.43
N ASN A 80 28.65 -5.26 3.19
CA ASN A 80 30.11 -5.17 3.21
C ASN A 80 30.64 -4.37 2.01
N ILE A 81 29.89 -4.37 0.91
CA ILE A 81 30.24 -3.69 -0.34
C ILE A 81 29.61 -2.30 -0.41
N TYR A 82 28.34 -2.16 0.01
CA TYR A 82 27.53 -0.97 -0.16
C TYR A 82 27.04 -0.37 1.14
N ASP A 83 27.02 0.96 1.20
CA ASP A 83 26.22 1.69 2.16
C ASP A 83 24.80 1.89 1.63
N ILE A 84 23.79 1.68 2.48
CA ILE A 84 22.38 1.73 2.09
C ILE A 84 21.71 2.96 2.68
N VAL A 85 21.18 3.81 1.81
CA VAL A 85 20.33 4.93 2.23
C VAL A 85 18.91 4.69 1.71
N CYS A 86 17.97 4.53 2.64
CA CYS A 86 16.56 4.39 2.31
C CYS A 86 15.80 5.69 2.55
N ILE A 87 15.05 6.14 1.54
CA ILE A 87 14.20 7.33 1.61
C ILE A 87 12.76 6.88 1.38
N SER A 88 11.89 7.12 2.36
CA SER A 88 10.47 6.74 2.27
C SER A 88 9.61 7.56 3.22
N PRO A 89 8.35 7.87 2.88
CA PRO A 89 7.41 8.53 3.78
C PRO A 89 6.94 7.65 4.94
N ARG A 90 7.35 6.37 5.00
CA ARG A 90 7.05 5.46 6.10
C ARG A 90 8.28 4.60 6.43
N ASN A 91 8.44 4.27 7.70
CA ASN A 91 9.59 3.52 8.23
C ASN A 91 9.40 1.98 8.24
N HIS A 92 8.38 1.48 7.55
CA HIS A 92 8.02 0.06 7.60
C HIS A 92 7.54 -0.45 6.25
N MET A 93 7.67 -1.74 6.04
CA MET A 93 6.99 -2.47 4.96
C MET A 93 5.60 -2.92 5.42
N VAL A 94 4.63 -2.87 4.52
CA VAL A 94 3.27 -3.39 4.73
C VAL A 94 3.11 -4.70 3.97
N PHE A 95 2.74 -5.76 4.69
CA PHE A 95 2.37 -7.05 4.10
C PHE A 95 0.92 -6.99 3.59
N THR A 96 0.76 -6.39 2.42
CA THR A 96 -0.55 -6.05 1.82
C THR A 96 -1.53 -7.22 1.66
N PRO A 97 -1.13 -8.49 1.45
CA PRO A 97 -2.09 -9.60 1.33
C PRO A 97 -2.93 -9.87 2.60
N LEU A 98 -2.48 -9.41 3.76
CA LEU A 98 -3.22 -9.58 5.02
C LEU A 98 -3.84 -8.25 5.52
N LEU A 99 -3.73 -7.17 4.75
CA LEU A 99 -4.20 -5.85 5.17
C LEU A 99 -5.73 -5.81 5.33
N ALA A 100 -6.49 -6.47 4.46
CA ALA A 100 -7.94 -6.56 4.55
C ALA A 100 -8.43 -7.12 5.90
N SER A 101 -7.72 -8.12 6.44
CA SER A 101 -8.04 -8.74 7.72
C SER A 101 -7.86 -7.80 8.92
N THR A 102 -7.02 -6.76 8.79
CA THR A 102 -6.83 -5.76 9.86
C THR A 102 -7.98 -4.76 9.96
N CYS A 103 -8.68 -4.49 8.86
CA CYS A 103 -9.83 -3.58 8.84
C CYS A 103 -10.98 -4.04 9.76
N VAL A 104 -11.11 -5.32 9.98
CA VAL A 104 -12.19 -5.94 10.75
C VAL A 104 -11.71 -6.60 12.05
N GLY A 105 -10.44 -6.41 12.43
CA GLY A 105 -9.88 -6.91 13.67
C GLY A 105 -9.60 -8.42 13.69
N THR A 106 -9.53 -9.08 12.53
CA THR A 106 -9.00 -10.45 12.43
C THR A 106 -7.51 -10.49 12.74
N LEU A 107 -6.78 -9.42 12.38
CA LEU A 107 -5.36 -9.22 12.66
C LEU A 107 -5.13 -7.83 13.25
N GLU A 108 -4.14 -7.72 14.12
CA GLU A 108 -3.62 -6.45 14.59
C GLU A 108 -2.77 -5.77 13.50
N PHE A 109 -2.83 -4.45 13.43
CA PHE A 109 -2.10 -3.66 12.41
C PHE A 109 -0.59 -3.90 12.44
N ARG A 110 0.01 -4.06 13.64
CA ARG A 110 1.43 -4.37 13.81
C ARG A 110 1.86 -5.72 13.22
N SER A 111 0.93 -6.64 13.04
CA SER A 111 1.21 -7.99 12.51
C SER A 111 1.54 -7.97 11.02
N VAL A 112 1.08 -6.94 10.31
CA VAL A 112 1.29 -6.77 8.87
C VAL A 112 2.32 -5.68 8.53
N ALA A 113 2.91 -5.03 9.53
CA ALA A 113 3.92 -3.99 9.37
C ALA A 113 5.27 -4.45 9.94
N GLU A 114 6.34 -4.39 9.13
CA GLU A 114 7.71 -4.71 9.57
C GLU A 114 8.61 -3.49 9.45
N PRO A 115 9.22 -3.01 10.56
CA PRO A 115 10.14 -1.88 10.53
C PRO A 115 11.35 -2.12 9.65
N ILE A 116 11.77 -1.10 8.89
CA ILE A 116 12.87 -1.20 7.93
C ILE A 116 14.20 -1.57 8.57
N GLY A 117 14.50 -1.08 9.77
CA GLY A 117 15.73 -1.42 10.50
C GLY A 117 15.82 -2.89 10.96
N ARG A 118 14.71 -3.66 10.88
CA ARG A 118 14.72 -5.11 11.06
C ARG A 118 14.90 -5.87 9.76
N ILE A 119 14.47 -5.28 8.63
CA ILE A 119 14.66 -5.84 7.30
C ILE A 119 16.10 -5.69 6.88
N GLN A 120 16.67 -4.48 7.09
CA GLN A 120 18.09 -4.17 6.86
C GLN A 120 18.72 -3.57 8.11
N PRO A 121 19.38 -4.40 8.97
CA PRO A 121 19.98 -3.94 10.22
C PRO A 121 21.10 -2.92 10.06
N ALA A 122 21.81 -2.91 8.93
CA ALA A 122 22.87 -1.93 8.65
C ALA A 122 22.37 -0.49 8.78
N ILE A 123 21.12 -0.21 8.40
CA ILE A 123 20.50 1.12 8.54
C ILE A 123 20.52 1.65 9.99
N SER A 124 20.56 0.75 10.98
CA SER A 124 20.57 1.12 12.40
C SER A 124 21.94 0.93 13.07
N ARG A 125 22.91 0.32 12.40
CA ARG A 125 24.18 -0.12 13.02
C ARG A 125 25.41 0.41 12.31
N GLU A 126 25.37 0.63 11.01
CA GLU A 126 26.51 1.06 10.22
C GLU A 126 26.48 2.56 9.98
N PRO A 127 27.59 3.28 10.16
CA PRO A 127 27.63 4.74 10.11
C PRO A 127 27.37 5.32 8.69
N GLY A 128 27.55 4.52 7.62
CA GLY A 128 27.30 4.93 6.23
C GLY A 128 25.87 4.68 5.75
N SER A 129 25.08 3.91 6.53
CA SER A 129 23.72 3.48 6.16
C SER A 129 22.66 4.23 6.96
N PHE A 130 21.64 4.81 6.28
CA PHE A 130 20.65 5.67 6.92
C PHE A 130 19.24 5.40 6.42
N PHE A 131 18.26 5.79 7.23
CA PHE A 131 16.87 5.93 6.84
C PHE A 131 16.42 7.39 6.99
N PHE A 132 15.84 7.94 5.93
CA PHE A 132 15.20 9.26 5.96
C PHE A 132 13.69 9.12 5.83
N LEU A 133 12.95 9.58 6.85
CA LEU A 133 11.50 9.72 6.79
C LEU A 133 11.14 10.94 5.95
N ALA A 134 11.08 10.75 4.64
CA ALA A 134 10.95 11.84 3.69
C ALA A 134 10.24 11.41 2.40
N ASN A 135 9.63 12.38 1.74
CA ASN A 135 9.18 12.27 0.36
C ASN A 135 10.34 12.59 -0.59
N CYS A 136 10.46 11.81 -1.66
CA CYS A 136 11.28 12.19 -2.81
C CYS A 136 10.50 13.17 -3.67
N MET A 137 11.02 14.38 -3.81
CA MET A 137 10.37 15.47 -4.57
C MET A 137 10.86 15.52 -6.02
N GLY A 138 12.08 15.02 -6.29
CA GLY A 138 12.67 14.98 -7.60
C GLY A 138 14.05 14.33 -7.59
N VAL A 139 14.59 14.05 -8.78
CA VAL A 139 15.92 13.48 -8.97
C VAL A 139 16.69 14.34 -9.96
N ASP A 140 17.88 14.77 -9.56
CA ASP A 140 18.87 15.38 -10.44
C ASP A 140 19.82 14.28 -10.92
N PHE A 141 19.56 13.76 -12.11
CA PHE A 141 20.32 12.66 -12.69
C PHE A 141 21.73 13.08 -13.13
N GLN A 142 21.94 14.36 -13.44
CA GLN A 142 23.24 14.87 -13.88
C GLN A 142 24.24 14.99 -12.72
N ASN A 143 23.73 15.45 -11.56
CA ASN A 143 24.54 15.64 -10.36
C ASN A 143 24.45 14.47 -9.39
N HIS A 144 23.78 13.37 -9.74
CA HIS A 144 23.55 12.18 -8.91
C HIS A 144 22.98 12.55 -7.53
N GLN A 145 21.91 13.35 -7.50
CA GLN A 145 21.27 13.81 -6.27
C GLN A 145 19.76 13.54 -6.26
N VAL A 146 19.25 13.12 -5.11
CA VAL A 146 17.82 13.00 -4.83
C VAL A 146 17.39 14.20 -3.97
N HIS A 147 16.35 14.90 -4.39
CA HIS A 147 15.76 16.01 -3.66
C HIS A 147 14.65 15.48 -2.75
N CYS A 148 14.74 15.76 -1.47
CA CYS A 148 13.89 15.22 -0.44
C CYS A 148 13.23 16.31 0.39
N GLN A 149 12.05 15.99 0.92
CA GLN A 149 11.36 16.80 1.91
C GLN A 149 10.94 15.89 3.07
N THR A 150 11.27 16.27 4.31
CA THR A 150 10.88 15.50 5.49
C THR A 150 9.37 15.41 5.65
N VAL A 151 8.89 14.26 6.14
CA VAL A 151 7.49 14.10 6.53
C VAL A 151 7.31 14.63 7.94
N THR A 152 6.46 15.65 8.09
CA THR A 152 6.11 16.26 9.38
C THR A 152 4.62 16.10 9.71
N GLU A 153 3.93 15.20 9.01
CA GLU A 153 2.51 14.94 9.17
C GLU A 153 2.17 14.57 10.62
N GLY A 154 1.18 15.24 11.19
CA GLY A 154 0.78 15.05 12.59
C GLY A 154 1.61 15.85 13.60
N VAL A 155 2.64 16.61 13.18
CA VAL A 155 3.45 17.48 14.04
C VAL A 155 3.30 18.93 13.60
N ASN A 156 2.30 19.62 14.12
CA ASN A 156 1.94 20.99 13.70
C ASN A 156 2.99 22.06 14.03
N THR A 157 4.05 21.72 14.74
CA THR A 157 5.09 22.65 15.20
C THR A 157 6.37 22.60 14.37
N LEU A 158 6.45 21.69 13.38
CA LEU A 158 7.64 21.53 12.55
C LEU A 158 7.34 21.85 11.08
N GLU A 159 8.10 22.79 10.51
CA GLU A 159 8.10 23.01 9.07
C GLU A 159 8.87 21.89 8.37
N PRO A 160 8.40 21.38 7.21
CA PRO A 160 9.13 20.39 6.44
C PRO A 160 10.48 20.93 5.96
N TRP A 161 11.54 20.12 6.15
CA TRP A 161 12.88 20.48 5.68
C TRP A 161 13.14 19.92 4.31
N ASN A 162 13.74 20.72 3.43
CA ASN A 162 14.25 20.28 2.15
C ASN A 162 15.74 19.94 2.27
N PHE A 163 16.14 18.81 1.72
CA PHE A 163 17.53 18.36 1.71
C PHE A 163 17.83 17.53 0.46
N LYS A 164 19.11 17.29 0.21
CA LYS A 164 19.59 16.51 -0.94
C LYS A 164 20.40 15.31 -0.49
N VAL A 165 20.24 14.18 -1.16
CA VAL A 165 21.02 12.97 -0.91
C VAL A 165 21.76 12.59 -2.17
N ALA A 166 23.10 12.51 -2.11
CA ALA A 166 23.93 12.06 -3.21
C ALA A 166 23.93 10.51 -3.28
N TYR A 167 24.02 9.95 -4.48
CA TYR A 167 24.07 8.51 -4.72
C TYR A 167 25.17 8.10 -5.68
N ASP A 168 25.71 6.91 -5.49
CA ASP A 168 26.51 6.22 -6.51
C ASP A 168 25.59 5.31 -7.37
N LYS A 169 24.58 4.73 -6.75
CA LYS A 169 23.53 3.99 -7.45
C LYS A 169 22.16 4.36 -6.87
N LEU A 170 21.18 4.59 -7.75
CA LEU A 170 19.81 4.94 -7.37
C LEU A 170 18.84 3.81 -7.76
N VAL A 171 18.05 3.35 -6.81
CA VAL A 171 16.99 2.38 -7.06
C VAL A 171 15.63 3.00 -6.76
N ILE A 172 14.86 3.26 -7.80
CA ILE A 172 13.49 3.80 -7.69
C ILE A 172 12.53 2.62 -7.48
N ALA A 173 12.03 2.50 -6.25
CA ALA A 173 11.07 1.47 -5.83
C ALA A 173 9.82 2.11 -5.20
N SER A 174 9.40 3.26 -5.74
CA SER A 174 8.32 4.10 -5.21
C SER A 174 6.92 3.47 -5.35
N GLY A 175 6.79 2.37 -6.08
CA GLY A 175 5.53 1.67 -6.27
C GLY A 175 4.56 2.42 -7.19
N ALA A 176 3.26 2.27 -6.92
CA ALA A 176 2.16 2.89 -7.66
C ALA A 176 1.13 3.48 -6.70
N GLU A 177 0.30 4.40 -7.17
CA GLU A 177 -0.83 4.97 -6.43
C GLU A 177 -2.14 4.29 -6.83
N ALA A 178 -3.16 4.39 -5.97
CA ALA A 178 -4.50 3.96 -6.32
C ALA A 178 -5.03 4.80 -7.48
N SER A 179 -5.60 4.14 -8.48
CA SER A 179 -6.21 4.80 -9.62
C SER A 179 -7.67 5.13 -9.33
N THR A 180 -8.04 6.39 -9.45
CA THR A 180 -9.44 6.83 -9.40
C THR A 180 -10.04 6.99 -10.79
N PHE A 181 -9.28 6.72 -11.85
CA PHE A 181 -9.68 6.90 -13.26
C PHE A 181 -10.21 8.31 -13.58
N GLY A 182 -9.83 9.32 -12.78
CA GLY A 182 -10.32 10.69 -12.92
C GLY A 182 -11.77 10.89 -12.43
N ILE A 183 -12.37 9.90 -11.76
CA ILE A 183 -13.73 9.99 -11.23
C ILE A 183 -13.77 11.06 -10.13
N LYS A 184 -14.68 12.02 -10.32
CA LYS A 184 -14.89 13.14 -9.39
C LYS A 184 -15.28 12.62 -8.00
N GLY A 185 -14.73 13.22 -6.95
CA GLY A 185 -15.00 12.87 -5.55
C GLY A 185 -14.37 11.57 -5.06
N ALA A 186 -13.90 10.67 -5.94
CA ALA A 186 -13.35 9.39 -5.51
C ALA A 186 -12.12 9.55 -4.60
N ARG A 187 -11.26 10.54 -4.85
CA ARG A 187 -10.06 10.81 -4.02
C ARG A 187 -10.42 11.50 -2.70
N GLU A 188 -11.52 12.23 -2.67
CA GLU A 188 -11.97 13.02 -1.53
C GLU A 188 -12.78 12.21 -0.51
N TYR A 189 -13.68 11.35 -0.98
CA TYR A 189 -14.66 10.67 -0.12
C TYR A 189 -14.38 9.18 0.10
N ALA A 190 -13.60 8.53 -0.76
CA ALA A 190 -13.30 7.12 -0.61
C ALA A 190 -12.02 6.89 0.22
N THR A 191 -12.02 5.79 0.99
CA THR A 191 -10.81 5.30 1.65
C THR A 191 -10.19 4.19 0.80
N PHE A 192 -8.92 4.33 0.47
CA PHE A 192 -8.15 3.31 -0.25
C PHE A 192 -7.67 2.24 0.72
N LEU A 193 -7.44 1.01 0.25
CA LEU A 193 -6.94 -0.08 1.09
C LEU A 193 -5.55 -0.53 0.62
N ARG A 194 -4.51 0.25 0.95
CA ARG A 194 -3.12 0.01 0.56
C ARG A 194 -2.09 0.19 1.67
N GLU A 195 -2.43 0.98 2.69
CA GLU A 195 -1.57 1.34 3.81
C GLU A 195 -2.23 0.98 5.13
N VAL A 196 -1.43 0.88 6.18
CA VAL A 196 -1.94 0.56 7.53
C VAL A 196 -2.94 1.62 7.99
N TYR A 197 -2.64 2.91 7.77
CA TYR A 197 -3.55 3.99 8.17
C TYR A 197 -4.89 3.96 7.41
N HIS A 198 -4.92 3.49 6.17
CA HIS A 198 -6.17 3.25 5.44
C HIS A 198 -7.03 2.19 6.14
N ALA A 199 -6.40 1.09 6.55
CA ALA A 199 -7.12 0.03 7.26
C ALA A 199 -7.62 0.49 8.63
N GLN A 200 -6.83 1.31 9.34
CA GLN A 200 -7.24 1.95 10.60
C GLN A 200 -8.42 2.89 10.39
N GLU A 201 -8.40 3.70 9.34
CA GLU A 201 -9.50 4.60 9.00
C GLU A 201 -10.78 3.84 8.68
N ILE A 202 -10.70 2.79 7.85
CA ILE A 202 -11.85 1.92 7.53
C ILE A 202 -12.44 1.34 8.82
N ARG A 203 -11.60 0.74 9.68
CA ARG A 203 -12.04 0.17 10.95
C ARG A 203 -12.70 1.22 11.83
N ARG A 204 -12.08 2.39 11.99
CA ARG A 204 -12.62 3.49 12.78
C ARG A 204 -13.99 3.96 12.29
N LYS A 205 -14.17 4.10 10.97
CA LYS A 205 -15.45 4.48 10.35
C LYS A 205 -16.51 3.41 10.55
N LEU A 206 -16.19 2.13 10.32
CA LEU A 206 -17.12 1.01 10.52
C LEU A 206 -17.63 0.95 11.96
N LEU A 207 -16.75 1.01 12.94
CA LEU A 207 -17.13 0.95 14.36
C LEU A 207 -17.87 2.20 14.80
N LEU A 208 -17.48 3.39 14.33
CA LEU A 208 -18.21 4.63 14.63
C LEU A 208 -19.65 4.58 14.13
N ASN A 209 -19.86 4.17 12.88
CA ASN A 209 -21.20 4.08 12.29
C ASN A 209 -22.08 3.07 13.03
N LEU A 210 -21.52 1.93 13.46
CA LEU A 210 -22.21 0.97 14.30
C LEU A 210 -22.66 1.59 15.63
N MET A 211 -21.77 2.26 16.34
CA MET A 211 -22.05 2.90 17.63
C MET A 211 -23.09 4.01 17.50
N LEU A 212 -22.97 4.86 16.48
CA LEU A 212 -23.92 5.96 16.24
C LEU A 212 -25.31 5.45 15.88
N SER A 213 -25.41 4.34 15.15
CA SER A 213 -26.69 3.74 14.75
C SER A 213 -27.39 3.00 15.89
N ASP A 214 -26.68 2.66 16.97
CA ASP A 214 -27.20 1.90 18.14
C ASP A 214 -27.43 2.80 19.38
N VAL A 215 -27.29 4.13 19.26
CA VAL A 215 -27.47 5.05 20.41
C VAL A 215 -28.94 5.10 20.83
N PRO A 216 -29.27 4.75 22.09
CA PRO A 216 -30.66 4.85 22.60
C PRO A 216 -31.16 6.29 22.54
N GLY A 217 -32.38 6.49 22.04
CA GLY A 217 -33.03 7.79 21.98
C GLY A 217 -32.61 8.69 20.84
N MET A 218 -31.64 8.31 20.00
CA MET A 218 -31.39 9.00 18.73
C MET A 218 -32.46 8.65 17.69
N THR A 219 -33.08 9.68 17.14
CA THR A 219 -34.14 9.58 16.12
C THR A 219 -33.58 9.52 14.70
N LEU A 220 -32.59 8.66 14.47
CA LEU A 220 -32.17 8.38 13.09
C LEU A 220 -33.31 7.68 12.36
N THR A 221 -33.64 8.15 11.17
CA THR A 221 -34.58 7.45 10.30
C THR A 221 -34.04 6.09 9.89
N GLU A 222 -34.92 5.15 9.51
CA GLU A 222 -34.47 3.84 9.00
C GLU A 222 -33.59 3.97 7.76
N GLU A 223 -33.89 4.93 6.90
CA GLU A 223 -33.11 5.22 5.70
C GLU A 223 -31.70 5.67 6.07
N GLU A 224 -31.55 6.58 7.03
CA GLU A 224 -30.26 7.05 7.51
C GLU A 224 -29.46 5.94 8.19
N LYS A 225 -30.10 5.06 8.97
CA LYS A 225 -29.44 3.87 9.53
C LYS A 225 -28.95 2.92 8.45
N ARG A 226 -29.76 2.68 7.41
CA ARG A 226 -29.36 1.86 6.24
C ARG A 226 -28.17 2.47 5.51
N ARG A 227 -28.16 3.80 5.31
CA ARG A 227 -27.05 4.51 4.70
C ARG A 227 -25.78 4.41 5.54
N LEU A 228 -25.82 4.76 6.82
CA LEU A 228 -24.67 4.74 7.73
C LEU A 228 -24.04 3.35 7.85
N LEU A 229 -24.86 2.29 7.88
CA LEU A 229 -24.44 0.90 8.03
C LEU A 229 -24.18 0.20 6.68
N HIS A 230 -24.24 0.93 5.57
CA HIS A 230 -23.92 0.39 4.26
C HIS A 230 -22.43 0.62 3.95
N CYS A 231 -21.69 -0.47 3.79
CA CYS A 231 -20.31 -0.45 3.29
C CYS A 231 -20.30 -0.78 1.80
N VAL A 232 -19.84 0.17 0.99
CA VAL A 232 -19.68 -0.01 -0.45
C VAL A 232 -18.20 -0.20 -0.77
N VAL A 233 -17.89 -1.28 -1.50
CA VAL A 233 -16.54 -1.62 -1.98
C VAL A 233 -16.54 -1.48 -3.49
N VAL A 234 -15.69 -0.62 -4.04
CA VAL A 234 -15.53 -0.44 -5.49
C VAL A 234 -14.26 -1.12 -5.93
N GLY A 235 -14.39 -2.10 -6.83
CA GLY A 235 -13.32 -2.90 -7.39
C GLY A 235 -13.35 -4.36 -6.92
N GLY A 236 -13.60 -5.27 -7.87
CA GLY A 236 -13.70 -6.72 -7.67
C GLY A 236 -12.38 -7.47 -7.84
N GLY A 237 -11.25 -6.79 -7.72
CA GLY A 237 -9.94 -7.44 -7.63
C GLY A 237 -9.76 -8.23 -6.31
N PRO A 238 -8.61 -8.92 -6.13
CA PRO A 238 -8.36 -9.71 -4.92
C PRO A 238 -8.60 -8.94 -3.62
N THR A 239 -8.11 -7.69 -3.52
CA THR A 239 -8.26 -6.85 -2.32
C THR A 239 -9.72 -6.57 -1.97
N GLY A 240 -10.55 -6.16 -2.95
CA GLY A 240 -11.95 -5.86 -2.71
C GLY A 240 -12.76 -7.11 -2.36
N VAL A 241 -12.47 -8.23 -3.01
CA VAL A 241 -13.08 -9.54 -2.73
C VAL A 241 -12.71 -10.03 -1.33
N GLU A 242 -11.43 -9.98 -0.95
CA GLU A 242 -10.95 -10.38 0.37
C GLU A 242 -11.54 -9.52 1.48
N PHE A 243 -11.56 -8.19 1.28
CA PHE A 243 -12.16 -7.27 2.24
C PHE A 243 -13.67 -7.51 2.40
N SER A 244 -14.40 -7.69 1.30
CA SER A 244 -15.84 -7.98 1.34
C SER A 244 -16.14 -9.30 2.07
N GLY A 245 -15.30 -10.31 1.88
CA GLY A 245 -15.39 -11.59 2.58
C GLY A 245 -15.11 -11.48 4.08
N GLU A 246 -14.04 -10.81 4.46
CA GLU A 246 -13.67 -10.55 5.87
C GLU A 246 -14.72 -9.69 6.59
N LEU A 247 -15.23 -8.64 5.92
CA LEU A 247 -16.29 -7.78 6.46
C LEU A 247 -17.59 -8.55 6.65
N SER A 248 -17.98 -9.39 5.70
CA SER A 248 -19.15 -10.24 5.84
C SER A 248 -19.05 -11.22 7.02
N ASP A 249 -17.86 -11.79 7.23
CA ASP A 249 -17.60 -12.67 8.37
C ASP A 249 -17.66 -11.90 9.70
N PHE A 250 -17.10 -10.70 9.76
CA PHE A 250 -17.17 -9.81 10.91
C PHE A 250 -18.63 -9.46 11.26
N ILE A 251 -19.43 -9.06 10.26
CA ILE A 251 -20.85 -8.75 10.47
C ILE A 251 -21.58 -9.93 11.08
N LYS A 252 -21.45 -11.12 10.48
CA LYS A 252 -22.23 -12.30 10.90
C LYS A 252 -21.82 -12.88 12.24
N LYS A 253 -20.53 -12.88 12.55
CA LYS A 253 -20.02 -13.55 13.74
C LYS A 253 -19.93 -12.63 14.96
N ASP A 254 -19.60 -11.37 14.73
CA ASP A 254 -19.26 -10.47 15.82
C ASP A 254 -20.32 -9.35 15.97
N VAL A 255 -20.69 -8.69 14.86
CA VAL A 255 -21.58 -7.52 14.90
C VAL A 255 -23.03 -7.93 15.19
N GLN A 256 -23.59 -8.93 14.49
CA GLN A 256 -24.98 -9.34 14.66
C GLN A 256 -25.31 -9.82 16.07
N GLN A 257 -24.32 -10.33 16.81
CA GLN A 257 -24.52 -10.76 18.20
C GLN A 257 -24.50 -9.58 19.18
N ARG A 258 -23.71 -8.55 18.92
CA ARG A 258 -23.46 -7.43 19.84
C ARG A 258 -24.30 -6.19 19.53
N TYR A 259 -24.71 -6.03 18.27
CA TYR A 259 -25.53 -4.93 17.76
C TYR A 259 -26.84 -5.47 17.17
N SER A 260 -27.57 -6.27 17.97
CA SER A 260 -28.79 -6.95 17.52
C SER A 260 -29.88 -6.01 17.03
N HIS A 261 -29.97 -4.79 17.58
CA HIS A 261 -30.95 -3.78 17.21
C HIS A 261 -30.76 -3.18 15.83
N VAL A 262 -29.54 -3.21 15.29
CA VAL A 262 -29.22 -2.60 13.99
C VAL A 262 -28.75 -3.61 12.93
N LYS A 263 -28.76 -4.90 13.27
CA LYS A 263 -28.26 -5.97 12.39
C LYS A 263 -28.90 -6.03 11.01
N ASP A 264 -30.18 -5.69 10.92
CA ASP A 264 -30.97 -5.79 9.68
C ASP A 264 -30.75 -4.58 8.74
N TYR A 265 -30.06 -3.55 9.24
CA TYR A 265 -29.68 -2.37 8.46
C TYR A 265 -28.27 -2.47 7.86
N ILE A 266 -27.48 -3.49 8.25
CA ILE A 266 -26.08 -3.62 7.83
C ILE A 266 -26.00 -4.29 6.46
N HIS A 267 -25.43 -3.58 5.48
CA HIS A 267 -25.30 -4.05 4.12
C HIS A 267 -23.85 -3.92 3.62
N VAL A 268 -23.43 -4.85 2.76
CA VAL A 268 -22.16 -4.79 2.04
C VAL A 268 -22.46 -4.92 0.56
N THR A 269 -22.02 -3.95 -0.24
CA THR A 269 -22.15 -3.99 -1.70
C THR A 269 -20.76 -3.94 -2.33
N LEU A 270 -20.47 -4.92 -3.20
CA LEU A 270 -19.27 -4.95 -4.04
C LEU A 270 -19.66 -4.51 -5.46
N VAL A 271 -19.10 -3.38 -5.90
CA VAL A 271 -19.33 -2.81 -7.23
C VAL A 271 -18.12 -3.12 -8.12
N GLU A 272 -18.36 -3.73 -9.27
CA GLU A 272 -17.32 -4.04 -10.25
C GLU A 272 -17.81 -3.71 -11.68
N ALA A 273 -16.96 -3.05 -12.44
CA ALA A 273 -17.27 -2.64 -13.81
C ALA A 273 -17.38 -3.83 -14.78
N ASN A 274 -16.50 -4.80 -14.61
CA ASN A 274 -16.36 -5.95 -15.48
C ASN A 274 -16.65 -7.24 -14.74
N GLU A 275 -15.61 -7.99 -14.44
CA GLU A 275 -15.69 -9.29 -13.77
C GLU A 275 -14.77 -9.31 -12.55
N ILE A 276 -15.30 -9.82 -11.43
CA ILE A 276 -14.47 -9.99 -10.24
C ILE A 276 -13.36 -11.01 -10.52
N LEU A 277 -12.19 -10.82 -9.87
CA LEU A 277 -11.07 -11.76 -9.95
C LEU A 277 -10.71 -12.14 -11.39
N SER A 278 -10.66 -11.17 -12.30
CA SER A 278 -10.47 -11.37 -13.74
C SER A 278 -9.21 -12.17 -14.14
N SER A 279 -8.23 -12.30 -13.23
CA SER A 279 -7.02 -13.11 -13.40
C SER A 279 -7.18 -14.59 -13.02
N PHE A 280 -8.27 -14.95 -12.32
CA PHE A 280 -8.53 -16.32 -11.88
C PHE A 280 -9.32 -17.12 -12.92
N ASP A 281 -9.31 -18.45 -12.76
CA ASP A 281 -10.15 -19.37 -13.54
C ASP A 281 -11.64 -19.03 -13.40
N ASP A 282 -12.40 -19.20 -14.49
CA ASP A 282 -13.82 -18.87 -14.54
C ASP A 282 -14.65 -19.61 -13.50
N ARG A 283 -14.33 -20.89 -13.26
CA ARG A 283 -14.99 -21.71 -12.23
C ARG A 283 -14.74 -21.15 -10.84
N LEU A 284 -13.52 -20.67 -10.56
CA LEU A 284 -13.17 -20.04 -9.29
C LEU A 284 -13.92 -18.71 -9.10
N ARG A 285 -14.06 -17.91 -10.18
CA ARG A 285 -14.83 -16.66 -10.16
C ARG A 285 -16.31 -16.91 -9.85
N VAL A 286 -16.94 -17.83 -10.56
CA VAL A 286 -18.34 -18.23 -10.32
C VAL A 286 -18.52 -18.74 -8.88
N TYR A 287 -17.59 -19.56 -8.39
CA TYR A 287 -17.61 -20.02 -7.02
C TYR A 287 -17.50 -18.87 -6.02
N ALA A 288 -16.61 -17.89 -6.26
CA ALA A 288 -16.44 -16.72 -5.41
C ALA A 288 -17.72 -15.89 -5.32
N ILE A 289 -18.35 -15.56 -6.46
CA ILE A 289 -19.62 -14.83 -6.51
C ILE A 289 -20.67 -15.56 -5.68
N LYS A 290 -20.88 -16.84 -5.93
CA LYS A 290 -21.84 -17.67 -5.19
C LYS A 290 -21.60 -17.66 -3.68
N GLN A 291 -20.34 -17.73 -3.23
CA GLN A 291 -20.02 -17.74 -1.80
C GLN A 291 -20.20 -16.37 -1.16
N LEU A 292 -19.76 -15.28 -1.82
CA LEU A 292 -19.94 -13.92 -1.33
C LEU A 292 -21.42 -13.55 -1.23
N THR A 293 -22.23 -13.86 -2.24
CA THR A 293 -23.70 -13.64 -2.21
C THR A 293 -24.34 -14.43 -1.07
N LYS A 294 -24.00 -15.71 -0.91
CA LYS A 294 -24.45 -16.52 0.23
C LYS A 294 -24.00 -15.95 1.58
N SER A 295 -22.92 -15.22 1.60
CA SER A 295 -22.42 -14.51 2.77
C SER A 295 -23.10 -13.14 3.00
N GLY A 296 -24.03 -12.73 2.17
CA GLY A 296 -24.78 -11.48 2.32
C GLY A 296 -24.07 -10.28 1.66
N VAL A 297 -23.07 -10.51 0.82
CA VAL A 297 -22.49 -9.46 -0.02
C VAL A 297 -23.38 -9.29 -1.25
N ASN A 298 -23.90 -8.08 -1.45
CA ASN A 298 -24.60 -7.71 -2.66
C ASN A 298 -23.58 -7.40 -3.77
N PHE A 299 -23.76 -7.99 -4.94
CA PHE A 299 -22.90 -7.74 -6.08
C PHE A 299 -23.62 -6.87 -7.10
N VAL A 300 -23.03 -5.72 -7.44
CA VAL A 300 -23.53 -4.80 -8.44
C VAL A 300 -22.50 -4.69 -9.56
N ARG A 301 -22.93 -5.02 -10.77
CA ARG A 301 -22.12 -4.76 -11.97
C ARG A 301 -22.41 -3.35 -12.47
N GLY A 302 -21.41 -2.47 -12.46
CA GLY A 302 -21.57 -1.10 -12.87
C GLY A 302 -20.26 -0.31 -12.84
N ILE A 303 -20.23 0.77 -13.63
CA ILE A 303 -19.11 1.70 -13.67
C ILE A 303 -19.49 2.92 -12.84
N VAL A 304 -18.68 3.24 -11.83
CA VAL A 304 -18.87 4.46 -11.05
C VAL A 304 -18.56 5.68 -11.90
N LYS A 305 -19.50 6.62 -11.97
CA LYS A 305 -19.40 7.88 -12.70
C LYS A 305 -19.00 9.05 -11.81
N ASP A 306 -19.55 9.09 -10.60
CA ASP A 306 -19.36 10.19 -9.64
C ASP A 306 -19.40 9.66 -8.21
N VAL A 307 -18.66 10.29 -7.31
CA VAL A 307 -18.65 9.99 -5.87
C VAL A 307 -19.00 11.25 -5.12
N GLN A 308 -20.06 11.19 -4.33
CA GLN A 308 -20.54 12.25 -3.47
C GLN A 308 -20.34 11.90 -1.99
N PRO A 309 -20.50 12.81 -1.03
CA PRO A 309 -20.26 12.53 0.38
C PRO A 309 -21.00 11.32 0.97
N GLU A 310 -22.18 11.02 0.43
CA GLU A 310 -23.11 10.02 0.99
C GLU A 310 -23.53 8.93 0.01
N LYS A 311 -23.21 9.06 -1.28
CA LYS A 311 -23.58 8.10 -2.32
C LYS A 311 -22.58 8.08 -3.46
N ILE A 312 -22.52 6.95 -4.14
CA ILE A 312 -21.90 6.86 -5.47
C ILE A 312 -23.00 6.83 -6.54
N ILE A 313 -22.67 7.34 -7.73
CA ILE A 313 -23.56 7.34 -8.89
C ILE A 313 -22.92 6.49 -9.97
N LEU A 314 -23.66 5.52 -10.50
CA LEU A 314 -23.22 4.67 -11.60
C LEU A 314 -23.53 5.32 -12.95
N ASN A 315 -22.95 4.80 -14.03
CA ASN A 315 -23.14 5.31 -15.39
C ASN A 315 -24.60 5.19 -15.89
N ASP A 316 -25.36 4.21 -15.38
CA ASP A 316 -26.77 4.00 -15.69
C ASP A 316 -27.72 4.90 -14.88
N GLY A 317 -27.15 5.77 -14.03
CA GLY A 317 -27.92 6.67 -13.15
C GLY A 317 -28.31 6.05 -11.81
N THR A 318 -27.92 4.81 -11.52
CA THR A 318 -28.19 4.17 -10.21
C THR A 318 -27.42 4.87 -9.11
N ASP A 319 -28.12 5.28 -8.06
CA ASP A 319 -27.56 5.83 -6.83
C ASP A 319 -27.37 4.71 -5.79
N ILE A 320 -26.17 4.63 -5.20
CA ILE A 320 -25.87 3.70 -4.13
C ILE A 320 -25.42 4.50 -2.91
N PRO A 321 -26.27 4.68 -1.88
CA PRO A 321 -25.89 5.37 -0.66
C PRO A 321 -24.89 4.57 0.15
N TYR A 322 -24.00 5.24 0.90
CA TYR A 322 -23.02 4.58 1.75
C TYR A 322 -22.71 5.35 3.04
N GLY A 323 -22.32 4.62 4.07
CA GLY A 323 -21.68 5.15 5.28
C GLY A 323 -20.16 4.97 5.24
N VAL A 324 -19.69 3.91 4.56
CA VAL A 324 -18.25 3.67 4.33
C VAL A 324 -18.03 3.30 2.87
N LEU A 325 -17.15 4.03 2.20
CA LEU A 325 -16.75 3.75 0.83
C LEU A 325 -15.28 3.31 0.79
N VAL A 326 -15.03 2.09 0.31
CA VAL A 326 -13.69 1.54 0.12
C VAL A 326 -13.39 1.42 -1.36
N TRP A 327 -12.30 2.07 -1.79
CA TRP A 327 -11.87 2.07 -3.18
C TRP A 327 -10.69 1.12 -3.38
N SER A 328 -10.92 -0.01 -4.01
CA SER A 328 -9.94 -1.08 -4.24
C SER A 328 -9.76 -1.44 -5.72
N THR A 329 -9.92 -0.45 -6.58
CA THR A 329 -9.68 -0.58 -8.03
C THR A 329 -8.18 -0.70 -8.35
N GLY A 330 -7.84 -0.71 -9.62
CA GLY A 330 -6.45 -0.80 -10.07
C GLY A 330 -5.52 0.29 -9.55
N VAL A 331 -4.26 0.18 -9.94
CA VAL A 331 -3.19 1.13 -9.59
C VAL A 331 -2.61 1.78 -10.83
N GLY A 332 -2.06 2.97 -10.67
CA GLY A 332 -1.41 3.72 -11.72
C GLY A 332 -0.11 4.38 -11.26
N PRO A 333 0.66 4.97 -12.19
CA PRO A 333 1.88 5.67 -11.87
C PRO A 333 1.57 6.89 -10.98
N SER A 334 2.41 7.06 -9.94
CA SER A 334 2.32 8.20 -9.02
C SER A 334 2.65 9.51 -9.71
N SER A 335 2.26 10.63 -9.08
CA SER A 335 2.64 11.98 -9.52
C SER A 335 4.16 12.13 -9.64
N PHE A 336 4.92 11.60 -8.68
CA PHE A 336 6.38 11.54 -8.72
C PHE A 336 6.90 10.79 -9.96
N VAL A 337 6.38 9.59 -10.26
CA VAL A 337 6.80 8.83 -11.44
C VAL A 337 6.48 9.59 -12.74
N LYS A 338 5.34 10.27 -12.79
CA LYS A 338 4.96 11.09 -13.96
C LYS A 338 5.88 12.29 -14.17
N SER A 339 6.37 12.92 -13.10
CA SER A 339 7.24 14.11 -13.16
C SER A 339 8.67 13.83 -13.58
N LEU A 340 9.15 12.59 -13.47
CA LEU A 340 10.51 12.25 -13.89
C LEU A 340 10.67 12.30 -15.41
N GLU A 341 11.71 12.99 -15.88
CA GLU A 341 12.05 13.14 -17.31
C GLU A 341 12.89 11.95 -17.80
N VAL A 342 12.28 10.77 -17.83
CA VAL A 342 12.89 9.52 -18.30
C VAL A 342 11.91 8.78 -19.23
N PRO A 343 12.36 7.89 -20.12
CA PRO A 343 11.50 7.08 -20.95
C PRO A 343 10.42 6.37 -20.14
N LYS A 344 9.21 6.23 -20.72
CA LYS A 344 8.05 5.62 -20.07
C LYS A 344 7.60 4.38 -20.82
N ALA A 345 7.13 3.39 -20.05
CA ALA A 345 6.48 2.19 -20.55
C ALA A 345 5.13 2.04 -19.83
N GLY A 346 4.02 2.21 -20.55
CA GLY A 346 2.69 2.19 -19.94
C GLY A 346 2.50 3.24 -18.83
N GLY A 347 3.13 4.41 -18.97
CA GLY A 347 3.13 5.50 -17.98
C GLY A 347 4.08 5.29 -16.79
N ARG A 348 4.73 4.14 -16.67
CA ARG A 348 5.74 3.81 -15.65
C ARG A 348 7.14 4.16 -16.15
N ILE A 349 8.14 4.15 -15.27
CA ILE A 349 9.54 4.34 -15.64
C ILE A 349 9.97 3.21 -16.57
N GLY A 350 10.47 3.55 -17.77
CA GLY A 350 10.95 2.61 -18.76
C GLY A 350 12.27 1.97 -18.34
N ILE A 351 12.31 0.64 -18.37
CA ILE A 351 13.51 -0.14 -17.99
C ILE A 351 13.91 -1.11 -19.10
N ASP A 352 15.17 -1.50 -19.10
CA ASP A 352 15.70 -2.60 -19.90
C ASP A 352 15.55 -3.96 -19.19
N GLU A 353 16.13 -5.00 -19.80
CA GLU A 353 16.03 -6.39 -19.30
C GLU A 353 16.78 -6.61 -17.97
N TRP A 354 17.69 -5.74 -17.58
CA TRP A 354 18.44 -5.75 -16.31
C TRP A 354 17.88 -4.76 -15.30
N LEU A 355 16.68 -4.19 -15.58
CA LEU A 355 15.97 -3.23 -14.73
C LEU A 355 16.65 -1.86 -14.63
N ARG A 356 17.58 -1.53 -15.55
CA ARG A 356 18.20 -0.21 -15.63
C ARG A 356 17.27 0.78 -16.34
N VAL A 357 17.41 2.05 -16.04
CA VAL A 357 16.81 3.15 -16.82
C VAL A 357 17.82 3.58 -17.89
N PRO A 358 17.66 3.18 -19.16
CA PRO A 358 18.75 3.29 -20.16
C PRO A 358 19.23 4.70 -20.47
N SER A 359 18.36 5.72 -20.25
CA SER A 359 18.67 7.13 -20.55
C SER A 359 19.55 7.80 -19.49
N VAL A 360 19.77 7.17 -18.33
CA VAL A 360 20.52 7.76 -17.21
C VAL A 360 21.44 6.73 -16.59
N GLN A 361 22.61 7.19 -16.11
CA GLN A 361 23.62 6.31 -15.54
C GLN A 361 23.28 5.94 -14.09
N ASP A 362 23.59 4.70 -13.71
CA ASP A 362 23.52 4.21 -12.33
C ASP A 362 22.11 4.30 -11.69
N VAL A 363 21.07 4.30 -12.53
CA VAL A 363 19.68 4.36 -12.09
C VAL A 363 18.91 3.10 -12.51
N PHE A 364 18.22 2.52 -11.54
CA PHE A 364 17.37 1.35 -11.70
C PHE A 364 15.95 1.65 -11.25
N ALA A 365 14.96 0.99 -11.83
CA ALA A 365 13.58 1.09 -11.37
C ALA A 365 12.96 -0.30 -11.24
N ILE A 366 12.29 -0.55 -10.10
CA ILE A 366 11.74 -1.87 -9.75
C ILE A 366 10.34 -1.77 -9.12
N GLY A 367 9.56 -2.83 -9.28
CA GLY A 367 8.19 -2.91 -8.77
C GLY A 367 7.20 -2.15 -9.63
N ASP A 368 6.11 -1.72 -9.01
CA ASP A 368 4.95 -1.18 -9.73
C ASP A 368 5.23 0.16 -10.44
N CYS A 369 6.31 0.86 -10.10
CA CYS A 369 6.72 2.10 -10.77
C CYS A 369 7.45 1.86 -12.09
N SER A 370 7.88 0.63 -12.40
CA SER A 370 8.68 0.28 -13.58
C SER A 370 7.90 -0.52 -14.63
N GLY A 371 8.31 -0.42 -15.88
CA GLY A 371 7.79 -1.21 -17.00
C GLY A 371 8.84 -1.40 -18.08
N PHE A 372 8.90 -2.58 -18.71
CA PHE A 372 9.85 -2.85 -19.79
C PHE A 372 9.56 -1.95 -21.00
N LEU A 373 10.61 -1.38 -21.57
CA LEU A 373 10.53 -0.61 -22.80
C LEU A 373 10.19 -1.54 -23.97
N GLU A 374 9.52 -1.01 -24.98
CA GLU A 374 9.17 -1.74 -26.21
C GLU A 374 10.40 -2.34 -26.89
N SER A 375 11.53 -1.64 -26.84
CA SER A 375 12.81 -2.12 -27.39
C SER A 375 13.30 -3.44 -26.82
N THR A 376 12.81 -3.85 -25.64
CA THR A 376 13.14 -5.12 -24.99
C THR A 376 12.35 -6.31 -25.56
N GLY A 377 11.28 -6.04 -26.32
CA GLY A 377 10.33 -7.08 -26.75
C GLY A 377 9.51 -7.72 -25.62
N LYS A 378 9.67 -7.23 -24.37
CA LYS A 378 8.95 -7.76 -23.19
C LYS A 378 7.70 -6.93 -22.89
N THR A 379 6.67 -7.58 -22.40
CA THR A 379 5.44 -6.91 -21.97
C THR A 379 5.63 -6.26 -20.60
N VAL A 380 4.93 -5.15 -20.36
CA VAL A 380 4.87 -4.53 -19.02
C VAL A 380 4.21 -5.50 -18.04
N LEU A 381 4.93 -5.82 -16.96
CA LEU A 381 4.44 -6.76 -15.96
C LEU A 381 3.31 -6.17 -15.10
N PRO A 382 2.39 -7.01 -14.62
CA PRO A 382 1.33 -6.55 -13.74
C PRO A 382 1.88 -6.04 -12.40
N ALA A 383 1.17 -5.08 -11.80
CA ALA A 383 1.49 -4.53 -10.47
C ALA A 383 1.16 -5.56 -9.37
N LEU A 384 2.08 -6.46 -9.10
CA LEU A 384 1.95 -7.55 -8.13
C LEU A 384 3.12 -7.58 -7.16
N ALA A 385 2.83 -7.89 -5.89
CA ALA A 385 3.84 -8.12 -4.86
C ALA A 385 4.90 -9.15 -5.28
N GLN A 386 4.50 -10.21 -5.98
CA GLN A 386 5.40 -11.24 -6.52
C GLN A 386 6.40 -10.68 -7.54
N VAL A 387 5.94 -9.81 -8.44
CA VAL A 387 6.80 -9.16 -9.44
C VAL A 387 7.80 -8.28 -8.72
N ALA A 388 7.31 -7.41 -7.84
CA ALA A 388 8.11 -6.46 -7.07
C ALA A 388 9.19 -7.17 -6.23
N GLU A 389 8.82 -8.23 -5.49
CA GLU A 389 9.75 -9.01 -4.68
C GLU A 389 10.86 -9.65 -5.53
N ARG A 390 10.51 -10.21 -6.69
CA ARG A 390 11.49 -10.87 -7.56
C ARG A 390 12.42 -9.91 -8.25
N GLN A 391 11.91 -8.76 -8.69
CA GLN A 391 12.75 -7.70 -9.22
C GLN A 391 13.73 -7.19 -8.15
N GLY A 392 13.26 -6.99 -6.91
CA GLY A 392 14.14 -6.59 -5.80
C GLY A 392 15.24 -7.63 -5.50
N LYS A 393 14.88 -8.92 -5.47
CA LYS A 393 15.86 -10.01 -5.28
C LYS A 393 16.87 -10.07 -6.43
N TYR A 394 16.40 -10.01 -7.66
CA TYR A 394 17.25 -10.06 -8.85
C TYR A 394 18.24 -8.88 -8.86
N LEU A 395 17.74 -7.66 -8.65
CA LEU A 395 18.60 -6.47 -8.67
C LEU A 395 19.64 -6.50 -7.54
N ALA A 396 19.29 -7.01 -6.35
CA ALA A 396 20.29 -7.22 -5.29
C ALA A 396 21.41 -8.16 -5.73
N GLN A 397 21.08 -9.26 -6.41
CA GLN A 397 22.09 -10.19 -6.94
C GLN A 397 22.99 -9.54 -8.00
N VAL A 398 22.40 -8.77 -8.93
CA VAL A 398 23.15 -8.02 -9.96
C VAL A 398 24.12 -7.04 -9.30
N LEU A 399 23.62 -6.21 -8.36
CA LEU A 399 24.46 -5.23 -7.67
C LEU A 399 25.58 -5.90 -6.86
N ASN A 400 25.28 -6.99 -6.17
CA ASN A 400 26.30 -7.75 -5.41
C ASN A 400 27.40 -8.32 -6.32
N ASN A 401 27.04 -8.83 -7.51
CA ASN A 401 28.00 -9.34 -8.49
C ASN A 401 28.87 -8.21 -9.05
N VAL A 402 28.25 -7.10 -9.44
CA VAL A 402 28.95 -5.89 -9.90
C VAL A 402 29.90 -5.38 -8.81
N GLY A 403 29.45 -5.36 -7.58
CA GLY A 403 30.27 -4.91 -6.45
C GLY A 403 31.50 -5.77 -6.21
N LYS A 404 31.36 -7.09 -6.31
CA LYS A 404 32.49 -8.04 -6.19
C LYS A 404 33.50 -7.90 -7.32
N SER A 405 33.06 -7.59 -8.53
CA SER A 405 33.92 -7.49 -9.71
C SER A 405 34.68 -6.16 -9.81
N GLY A 406 34.14 -5.07 -9.27
CA GLY A 406 34.72 -3.73 -9.45
C GLY A 406 34.62 -2.80 -8.22
N GLY A 407 34.44 -3.35 -7.01
CA GLY A 407 34.31 -2.53 -5.81
C GLY A 407 33.02 -1.72 -5.72
N GLY A 408 32.03 -2.03 -6.56
CA GLY A 408 30.70 -1.42 -6.55
C GLY A 408 30.58 -0.03 -7.19
N ARG A 409 31.69 0.58 -7.58
CA ARG A 409 31.74 1.89 -8.26
C ARG A 409 31.73 1.81 -9.78
N ALA A 410 31.89 0.61 -10.33
CA ALA A 410 31.90 0.42 -11.76
C ALA A 410 30.58 0.90 -12.38
N ASN A 411 30.70 1.72 -13.42
CA ASN A 411 29.56 2.27 -14.15
C ASN A 411 28.76 1.14 -14.82
N SER A 412 27.49 1.00 -14.49
CA SER A 412 26.60 -0.02 -15.06
C SER A 412 26.36 0.14 -16.58
N ALA A 413 26.82 1.25 -17.18
CA ALA A 413 26.66 1.52 -18.61
C ALA A 413 27.79 0.97 -19.49
N THR A 414 28.97 0.67 -18.93
CA THR A 414 30.16 0.32 -19.71
C THR A 414 30.62 -1.11 -19.40
N GLY A 415 30.23 -2.06 -20.26
CA GLY A 415 30.97 -3.34 -20.42
C GLY A 415 30.97 -4.32 -19.24
N LEU A 416 30.22 -4.06 -18.17
CA LEU A 416 30.07 -5.01 -17.06
C LEU A 416 29.15 -6.15 -17.43
N ASP A 417 29.58 -7.36 -17.17
CA ASP A 417 28.72 -8.53 -17.24
C ASP A 417 27.68 -8.46 -16.11
N LEU A 418 26.46 -8.08 -16.46
CA LEU A 418 25.32 -8.04 -15.55
C LEU A 418 24.66 -9.42 -15.35
N GLY A 419 25.19 -10.46 -16.04
CA GLY A 419 24.60 -11.79 -16.03
C GLY A 419 23.32 -11.88 -16.85
N GLU A 420 22.53 -12.92 -16.54
CA GLU A 420 21.29 -13.20 -17.24
C GLU A 420 20.23 -12.12 -17.01
N ALA A 421 19.47 -11.80 -18.06
CA ALA A 421 18.36 -10.86 -18.00
C ALA A 421 17.23 -11.32 -17.04
N PHE A 422 16.52 -10.37 -16.46
CA PHE A 422 15.40 -10.68 -15.59
C PHE A 422 14.25 -11.42 -16.31
N VAL A 423 13.83 -12.54 -15.74
CA VAL A 423 12.70 -13.34 -16.21
C VAL A 423 11.69 -13.52 -15.09
N TYR A 424 10.45 -13.08 -15.34
CA TYR A 424 9.35 -13.30 -14.41
C TYR A 424 8.68 -14.64 -14.64
N LYS A 425 8.57 -15.45 -13.58
CA LYS A 425 7.77 -16.69 -13.57
C LYS A 425 6.61 -16.51 -12.59
N HIS A 426 5.37 -16.57 -13.07
CA HIS A 426 4.19 -16.50 -12.23
C HIS A 426 4.04 -17.78 -11.39
N LEU A 427 3.77 -17.63 -10.08
CA LEU A 427 3.59 -18.77 -9.14
C LEU A 427 2.12 -19.05 -8.80
N GLY A 428 1.21 -18.45 -9.54
CA GLY A 428 -0.22 -18.55 -9.28
C GLY A 428 -0.75 -17.41 -8.42
N SER A 429 -2.06 -17.43 -8.21
CA SER A 429 -2.83 -16.44 -7.48
C SER A 429 -3.67 -17.09 -6.39
N MET A 430 -3.84 -16.39 -5.27
CA MET A 430 -4.67 -16.88 -4.16
C MET A 430 -5.48 -15.71 -3.60
N ALA A 431 -6.74 -16.00 -3.19
CA ALA A 431 -7.60 -15.01 -2.53
C ALA A 431 -8.52 -15.71 -1.53
N THR A 432 -8.74 -15.09 -0.35
CA THR A 432 -9.79 -15.53 0.58
C THR A 432 -11.12 -14.91 0.20
N ILE A 433 -12.21 -15.62 0.47
CA ILE A 433 -13.59 -15.19 0.18
C ILE A 433 -14.50 -15.27 1.42
N GLY A 434 -13.89 -15.25 2.60
CA GLY A 434 -14.62 -15.40 3.88
C GLY A 434 -15.05 -16.83 4.17
N ARG A 435 -15.67 -17.03 5.33
CA ARG A 435 -16.24 -18.31 5.82
C ARG A 435 -15.24 -19.48 5.75
N TYR A 436 -13.97 -19.23 6.07
CA TYR A 436 -12.88 -20.21 5.98
C TYR A 436 -12.76 -20.85 4.59
N LYS A 437 -12.94 -20.06 3.55
CA LYS A 437 -12.81 -20.48 2.15
C LYS A 437 -11.84 -19.58 1.42
N ALA A 438 -11.07 -20.19 0.53
CA ALA A 438 -10.14 -19.49 -0.34
C ALA A 438 -10.16 -20.08 -1.75
N LEU A 439 -9.58 -19.33 -2.66
CA LEU A 439 -9.28 -19.73 -4.02
C LEU A 439 -7.77 -19.88 -4.14
N VAL A 440 -7.34 -20.93 -4.79
CA VAL A 440 -5.93 -21.18 -5.15
C VAL A 440 -5.89 -21.51 -6.63
N ASP A 441 -5.21 -20.69 -7.42
CA ASP A 441 -5.03 -20.86 -8.85
C ASP A 441 -3.52 -20.89 -9.15
N LEU A 442 -2.97 -22.05 -9.41
CA LEU A 442 -1.55 -22.26 -9.66
C LEU A 442 -1.20 -22.27 -11.16
N ARG A 443 -2.11 -21.83 -12.01
CA ARG A 443 -1.81 -21.67 -13.43
C ARG A 443 -0.81 -20.54 -13.67
N GLN A 444 0.09 -20.73 -14.61
CA GLN A 444 1.08 -19.72 -14.99
C GLN A 444 0.49 -18.63 -15.92
N SER A 445 -0.52 -18.97 -16.71
CA SER A 445 -1.33 -18.07 -17.53
C SER A 445 -2.78 -18.54 -17.56
N LYS A 446 -3.68 -17.76 -18.14
CA LYS A 446 -5.11 -18.12 -18.27
C LYS A 446 -5.30 -19.39 -19.11
N GLU A 447 -4.46 -19.58 -20.11
CA GLU A 447 -4.50 -20.69 -21.08
C GLU A 447 -3.72 -21.92 -20.58
N ALA A 448 -2.85 -21.75 -19.58
CA ALA A 448 -2.01 -22.83 -19.07
C ALA A 448 -2.84 -23.86 -18.29
N LYS A 449 -2.53 -25.13 -18.49
CA LYS A 449 -3.02 -26.19 -17.60
C LYS A 449 -2.37 -26.05 -16.23
N GLY A 450 -3.15 -26.16 -15.18
CA GLY A 450 -2.67 -26.06 -13.80
C GLY A 450 -3.74 -26.45 -12.79
N VAL A 451 -3.38 -26.46 -11.51
CA VAL A 451 -4.28 -26.80 -10.42
C VAL A 451 -5.05 -25.58 -9.99
N SER A 452 -6.36 -25.65 -10.05
CA SER A 452 -7.29 -24.62 -9.54
C SER A 452 -8.19 -25.26 -8.49
N MET A 453 -8.17 -24.72 -7.27
CA MET A 453 -8.88 -25.27 -6.11
C MET A 453 -9.65 -24.17 -5.39
N ALA A 454 -10.81 -24.54 -4.83
CA ALA A 454 -11.62 -23.63 -4.02
C ALA A 454 -12.18 -24.36 -2.78
N GLY A 455 -12.40 -23.62 -1.70
CA GLY A 455 -13.07 -24.12 -0.50
C GLY A 455 -12.19 -24.16 0.73
N PHE A 456 -12.55 -25.04 1.68
CA PHE A 456 -11.92 -25.12 3.00
C PHE A 456 -10.45 -25.56 2.94
N SER A 457 -10.12 -26.59 2.15
CA SER A 457 -8.72 -27.03 1.96
C SER A 457 -7.85 -25.91 1.38
N SER A 458 -8.38 -25.14 0.43
CA SER A 458 -7.70 -23.99 -0.16
C SER A 458 -7.43 -22.90 0.87
N PHE A 459 -8.26 -22.76 1.88
CA PHE A 459 -8.06 -21.80 2.97
C PHE A 459 -6.85 -22.15 3.84
N PHE A 460 -6.61 -23.43 4.14
CA PHE A 460 -5.39 -23.84 4.85
C PHE A 460 -4.14 -23.63 4.01
N ILE A 461 -4.22 -23.90 2.70
CA ILE A 461 -3.11 -23.63 1.77
C ILE A 461 -2.81 -22.13 1.76
N TRP A 462 -3.85 -21.29 1.64
CA TRP A 462 -3.73 -19.84 1.66
C TRP A 462 -3.09 -19.34 2.96
N ARG A 463 -3.59 -19.78 4.14
CA ARG A 463 -3.02 -19.39 5.44
C ARG A 463 -1.55 -19.80 5.58
N SER A 464 -1.24 -21.06 5.25
CA SER A 464 0.13 -21.57 5.35
C SER A 464 1.07 -20.83 4.40
N ALA A 465 0.65 -20.59 3.15
CA ALA A 465 1.44 -19.89 2.17
C ALA A 465 1.73 -18.45 2.59
N TYR A 466 0.74 -17.71 3.13
CA TYR A 466 0.97 -16.35 3.58
C TYR A 466 1.75 -16.30 4.89
N LEU A 467 1.50 -17.20 5.84
CA LEU A 467 2.27 -17.26 7.08
C LEU A 467 3.76 -17.47 6.81
N THR A 468 4.12 -18.34 5.85
CA THR A 468 5.53 -18.58 5.49
C THR A 468 6.15 -17.39 4.74
N ARG A 469 5.35 -16.57 4.06
CA ARG A 469 5.81 -15.39 3.30
C ARG A 469 5.87 -14.10 4.11
N VAL A 470 5.20 -14.04 5.27
CA VAL A 470 5.37 -12.91 6.20
C VAL A 470 6.86 -12.75 6.53
N ILE A 471 7.35 -11.51 6.44
CA ILE A 471 8.78 -11.19 6.31
C ILE A 471 9.61 -11.65 7.50
N SER A 472 9.11 -11.48 8.74
CA SER A 472 9.84 -11.81 9.96
C SER A 472 9.17 -12.91 10.78
N TRP A 473 9.98 -13.67 11.53
CA TRP A 473 9.47 -14.67 12.48
C TRP A 473 8.55 -14.06 13.53
N ARG A 474 8.85 -12.82 13.97
CA ARG A 474 8.03 -12.08 14.91
C ARG A 474 6.62 -11.85 14.36
N ASN A 475 6.51 -11.35 13.14
CA ASN A 475 5.21 -11.09 12.52
C ASN A 475 4.47 -12.38 12.19
N ARG A 476 5.17 -13.46 11.81
CA ARG A 476 4.55 -14.80 11.68
C ARG A 476 3.91 -15.25 12.98
N PHE A 477 4.61 -15.08 14.10
CA PHE A 477 4.09 -15.39 15.43
C PHE A 477 2.85 -14.54 15.77
N TYR A 478 2.89 -13.23 15.55
CA TYR A 478 1.75 -12.35 15.78
C TYR A 478 0.54 -12.72 14.91
N VAL A 479 0.73 -12.96 13.62
CA VAL A 479 -0.34 -13.39 12.71
C VAL A 479 -0.95 -14.69 13.20
N PHE A 480 -0.13 -15.68 13.58
CA PHE A 480 -0.62 -16.95 14.10
C PHE A 480 -1.43 -16.77 15.40
N ILE A 481 -0.91 -16.05 16.38
CA ILE A 481 -1.60 -15.78 17.65
C ILE A 481 -2.91 -15.00 17.40
N ASN A 482 -2.90 -13.98 16.57
CA ASN A 482 -4.13 -13.23 16.23
C ASN A 482 -5.20 -14.15 15.61
N TRP A 483 -4.81 -15.07 14.75
CA TRP A 483 -5.76 -16.04 14.19
C TRP A 483 -6.35 -16.99 15.25
N VAL A 484 -5.53 -17.42 16.22
CA VAL A 484 -5.98 -18.26 17.32
C VAL A 484 -6.90 -17.48 18.26
N THR A 485 -6.50 -16.29 18.68
CA THR A 485 -7.31 -15.44 19.57
C THR A 485 -8.66 -15.06 18.93
N THR A 486 -8.65 -14.69 17.64
CA THR A 486 -9.88 -14.39 16.91
C THR A 486 -10.80 -15.62 16.78
N LEU A 487 -10.24 -16.81 16.66
CA LEU A 487 -11.03 -18.04 16.59
C LEU A 487 -11.71 -18.37 17.93
N VAL A 488 -11.02 -18.13 19.06
CA VAL A 488 -11.47 -18.49 20.42
C VAL A 488 -12.36 -17.41 21.01
N PHE A 489 -11.99 -16.14 20.90
CA PHE A 489 -12.60 -15.01 21.60
C PHE A 489 -13.44 -14.10 20.68
N GLY A 490 -13.45 -14.35 19.36
CA GLY A 490 -14.00 -13.44 18.37
C GLY A 490 -13.09 -12.26 18.06
N ARG A 491 -13.58 -11.33 17.23
CA ARG A 491 -12.83 -10.13 16.85
C ARG A 491 -13.02 -9.02 17.90
N ASP A 492 -11.98 -8.25 18.10
CA ASP A 492 -12.07 -7.03 18.90
C ASP A 492 -12.93 -5.98 18.18
N ILE A 493 -13.86 -5.37 18.90
CA ILE A 493 -14.72 -4.28 18.43
C ILE A 493 -14.43 -2.95 19.12
N SER A 494 -13.32 -2.87 19.86
CA SER A 494 -12.89 -1.61 20.49
C SER A 494 -12.51 -0.58 19.41
N ARG A 495 -13.04 0.63 19.58
CA ARG A 495 -12.68 1.78 18.78
C ARG A 495 -11.49 2.46 19.43
N ILE A 496 -10.30 2.06 19.05
CA ILE A 496 -9.05 2.68 19.47
C ILE A 496 -8.62 3.73 18.44
#